data_7ca3cf283af2ce37e6bfecd2d865bdc8
#
_entry.id   7ca3cf283af2ce37e6bfecd2d865bdc8
#
_cell.length_a   1.000
_cell.length_b   1.000
_cell.length_c   1.000
_cell.angle_alpha   90.00
_cell.angle_beta   90.00
_cell.angle_gamma   90.00
#
_symmetry.space_group_name_H-M   'P 1'
#
loop_
_entity.id
_entity.type
_entity.pdbx_description
1 polymer ?
#
loop_
_entity_poly.entity_id
_entity_poly.type
_entity_poly.pdbx_seq_one_letter_code
_entity_poly.pdbx_strand_id
1 'polypeptide(L)'
;MTTKLVWKNPNAIVSCEWLHNNLNNPDIRIYDCTTYLHYKDNDPSLPYIVESGRKKYEIKHIKNSSFMDLHLDLSDEKSPYRFTLPKLEKLAYKFKNLGIGADFHIILYSRNGAQWSARLWWMLRSVGIDNVSCLLYTSDAADDMQC
;
A
#
# COMPACT_ATOMS: atom_id res chain seq x y z
N MET A 1 -11.67 -33.47 8.85
CA MET A 1 -10.43 -33.06 8.16
C MET A 1 -10.50 -31.57 7.88
N THR A 2 -9.72 -30.78 8.56
CA THR A 2 -9.57 -29.35 8.25
C THR A 2 -8.67 -29.23 7.04
N THR A 3 -9.24 -28.89 5.91
CA THR A 3 -8.47 -28.59 4.68
C THR A 3 -7.64 -27.33 4.99
N LYS A 4 -6.34 -27.50 5.18
CA LYS A 4 -5.42 -26.38 5.37
C LYS A 4 -5.48 -25.55 4.10
N LEU A 5 -6.01 -24.33 4.18
CA LEU A 5 -6.04 -23.39 3.06
C LEU A 5 -4.57 -23.13 2.65
N VAL A 6 -4.17 -23.66 1.52
CA VAL A 6 -2.84 -23.41 0.94
C VAL A 6 -2.98 -22.21 0.01
N TRP A 7 -2.39 -21.07 0.40
CA TRP A 7 -2.35 -19.89 -0.45
C TRP A 7 -1.58 -20.18 -1.74
N LYS A 8 -2.13 -19.78 -2.88
CA LYS A 8 -1.47 -19.94 -4.19
C LYS A 8 -0.18 -19.13 -4.28
N ASN A 9 -0.12 -17.99 -3.60
CA ASN A 9 1.06 -17.14 -3.51
C ASN A 9 1.28 -16.72 -2.04
N PRO A 10 1.91 -17.57 -1.22
CA PRO A 10 2.11 -17.27 0.21
C PRO A 10 3.02 -16.05 0.45
N ASN A 11 3.89 -15.72 -0.51
CA ASN A 11 4.79 -14.56 -0.41
C ASN A 11 4.09 -13.22 -0.65
N ALA A 12 2.83 -13.22 -1.10
CA ALA A 12 2.07 -11.99 -1.28
C ALA A 12 1.64 -11.34 0.03
N ILE A 13 1.73 -12.06 1.15
CA ILE A 13 1.25 -11.62 2.45
C ILE A 13 2.33 -11.85 3.51
N VAL A 14 2.53 -10.89 4.39
CA VAL A 14 3.34 -11.01 5.60
C VAL A 14 2.51 -10.72 6.84
N SER A 15 2.84 -11.36 7.96
CA SER A 15 2.18 -11.11 9.25
C SER A 15 2.82 -9.91 9.97
N CYS A 16 2.07 -9.35 10.93
CA CYS A 16 2.59 -8.31 11.82
C CYS A 16 3.80 -8.79 12.62
N GLU A 17 3.77 -10.01 13.14
CA GLU A 17 4.90 -10.63 13.85
C GLU A 17 6.16 -10.72 12.97
N TRP A 18 5.99 -11.17 11.74
CA TRP A 18 7.11 -11.24 10.80
C TRP A 18 7.70 -9.85 10.56
N LEU A 19 6.87 -8.84 10.31
CA LEU A 19 7.33 -7.47 10.08
C LEU A 19 8.00 -6.88 11.31
N HIS A 20 7.44 -7.10 12.51
CA HIS A 20 8.04 -6.63 13.76
C HIS A 20 9.47 -7.15 13.92
N ASN A 21 9.69 -8.43 13.65
CA ASN A 21 11.03 -9.05 13.74
C ASN A 21 12.00 -8.57 12.64
N ASN A 22 11.48 -7.94 11.58
CA ASN A 22 12.28 -7.47 10.44
C ASN A 22 12.31 -5.94 10.28
N LEU A 23 11.78 -5.16 11.23
CA LEU A 23 11.69 -3.70 11.14
C LEU A 23 13.03 -2.98 10.89
N ASN A 24 14.13 -3.55 11.34
CA ASN A 24 15.48 -2.99 11.19
C ASN A 24 16.28 -3.63 10.04
N ASN A 25 15.66 -4.52 9.24
CA ASN A 25 16.33 -5.12 8.10
C ASN A 25 16.53 -4.07 6.98
N PRO A 26 17.77 -3.78 6.56
CA PRO A 26 18.06 -2.76 5.55
C PRO A 26 17.52 -3.11 4.15
N ASP A 27 17.23 -4.39 3.89
CA ASP A 27 16.71 -4.86 2.60
C ASP A 27 15.19 -4.73 2.47
N ILE A 28 14.52 -4.25 3.54
CA ILE A 28 13.08 -4.03 3.55
C ILE A 28 12.76 -2.53 3.37
N ARG A 29 11.69 -2.26 2.60
CA ARG A 29 11.08 -0.94 2.47
C ARG A 29 9.60 -1.03 2.77
N ILE A 30 9.13 -0.25 3.74
CA ILE A 30 7.74 -0.28 4.22
C ILE A 30 7.02 0.98 3.76
N TYR A 31 5.81 0.84 3.22
CA TYR A 31 5.01 1.97 2.74
C TYR A 31 3.57 1.89 3.27
N ASP A 32 3.15 2.99 3.88
CA ASP A 32 1.73 3.27 4.17
C ASP A 32 1.07 3.79 2.89
N CYS A 33 0.01 3.15 2.46
CA CYS A 33 -0.76 3.53 1.28
C CYS A 33 -2.22 3.80 1.60
N THR A 34 -2.50 4.22 2.82
CA THR A 34 -3.85 4.47 3.32
C THR A 34 -4.52 5.60 2.53
N THR A 35 -5.70 5.30 2.00
CA THR A 35 -6.57 6.23 1.28
C THR A 35 -7.97 6.10 1.84
N TYR A 36 -8.67 7.22 2.07
CA TYR A 36 -10.04 7.25 2.54
C TYR A 36 -10.99 7.70 1.44
N LEU A 37 -12.16 7.09 1.40
CA LEU A 37 -13.27 7.52 0.54
C LEU A 37 -14.42 7.97 1.44
N HIS A 38 -14.82 9.23 1.28
CA HIS A 38 -15.96 9.81 1.96
C HIS A 38 -17.13 9.85 0.97
N TYR A 39 -18.04 8.90 1.07
CA TYR A 39 -19.20 8.80 0.19
C TYR A 39 -20.19 9.93 0.46
N LYS A 40 -20.81 10.43 -0.62
CA LYS A 40 -21.87 11.44 -0.60
C LYS A 40 -23.14 10.83 -1.15
N ASP A 41 -24.16 10.70 -0.31
CA ASP A 41 -25.41 10.02 -0.65
C ASP A 41 -26.27 10.79 -1.65
N ASN A 42 -26.03 12.09 -1.89
CA ASN A 42 -26.94 12.99 -2.62
C ASN A 42 -26.31 13.62 -3.88
N ASP A 43 -25.15 13.20 -4.34
CA ASP A 43 -24.51 13.77 -5.52
C ASP A 43 -24.00 12.66 -6.47
N PRO A 44 -24.80 12.29 -7.49
CA PRO A 44 -24.38 11.27 -8.46
C PRO A 44 -23.16 11.67 -9.31
N SER A 45 -22.90 12.98 -9.45
CA SER A 45 -21.73 13.50 -10.19
C SER A 45 -20.44 13.41 -9.39
N LEU A 46 -20.55 13.37 -8.06
CA LEU A 46 -19.43 13.27 -7.13
C LEU A 46 -19.74 12.26 -6.02
N PRO A 47 -19.73 10.95 -6.32
CA PRO A 47 -20.20 9.92 -5.39
C PRO A 47 -19.33 9.78 -4.13
N TYR A 48 -18.09 10.26 -4.18
CA TYR A 48 -17.17 10.27 -3.02
C TYR A 48 -16.07 11.32 -3.17
N ILE A 49 -15.53 11.76 -2.04
CA ILE A 49 -14.31 12.55 -1.95
C ILE A 49 -13.17 11.63 -1.54
N VAL A 50 -12.01 11.77 -2.19
CA VAL A 50 -10.79 11.04 -1.83
C VAL A 50 -9.98 11.88 -0.82
N GLU A 51 -9.61 11.28 0.29
CA GLU A 51 -8.72 11.85 1.29
C GLU A 51 -7.45 10.99 1.40
N SER A 52 -6.29 11.63 1.28
CA SER A 52 -5.01 10.99 1.52
C SER A 52 -4.84 10.66 3.01
N GLY A 53 -4.32 9.46 3.31
CA GLY A 53 -3.96 9.06 4.66
C GLY A 53 -2.73 9.77 5.24
N ARG A 54 -2.04 10.62 4.47
CA ARG A 54 -0.78 11.28 4.83
C ARG A 54 -0.82 11.98 6.19
N LYS A 55 -1.87 12.74 6.48
CA LYS A 55 -2.00 13.45 7.77
C LYS A 55 -2.00 12.49 8.97
N LYS A 56 -2.67 11.34 8.83
CA LYS A 56 -2.68 10.32 9.89
C LYS A 56 -1.35 9.59 9.98
N TYR A 57 -0.69 9.36 8.84
CA TYR A 57 0.66 8.83 8.79
C TYR A 57 1.65 9.76 9.54
N GLU A 58 1.59 11.06 9.35
CA GLU A 58 2.46 12.04 10.02
C GLU A 58 2.29 12.04 11.55
N ILE A 59 1.09 11.74 12.04
CA ILE A 59 0.81 11.64 13.47
C ILE A 59 1.35 10.33 14.04
N LYS A 60 1.11 9.20 13.37
CA LYS A 60 1.47 7.87 13.83
C LYS A 60 1.60 6.90 12.65
N HIS A 61 2.69 6.18 12.55
CA HIS A 61 2.96 5.22 11.47
C HIS A 61 3.85 4.07 11.94
N ILE A 62 3.97 3.01 11.14
CA ILE A 62 4.91 1.94 11.42
C ILE A 62 6.34 2.49 11.30
N LYS A 63 7.17 2.19 12.31
CA LYS A 63 8.58 2.60 12.34
C LYS A 63 9.28 2.25 11.01
N ASN A 64 10.12 3.16 10.53
CA ASN A 64 10.87 3.05 9.27
C ASN A 64 9.99 2.98 8.00
N SER A 65 8.69 3.27 8.10
CA SER A 65 7.85 3.35 6.91
C SER A 65 7.92 4.74 6.25
N SER A 66 7.58 4.76 4.97
CA SER A 66 7.32 5.96 4.18
C SER A 66 5.85 5.97 3.74
N PHE A 67 5.38 7.10 3.23
CA PHE A 67 4.01 7.22 2.72
C PHE A 67 3.99 7.22 1.19
N MET A 68 3.05 6.48 0.62
CA MET A 68 2.85 6.38 -0.83
C MET A 68 1.41 6.80 -1.16
N ASP A 69 1.25 7.97 -1.78
CA ASP A 69 -0.06 8.52 -2.11
C ASP A 69 -0.59 7.96 -3.43
N LEU A 70 -1.56 7.06 -3.33
CA LEU A 70 -2.16 6.43 -4.50
C LEU A 70 -2.89 7.44 -5.39
N HIS A 71 -3.59 8.41 -4.80
CA HIS A 71 -4.43 9.35 -5.54
C HIS A 71 -3.62 10.49 -6.15
N LEU A 72 -2.79 11.15 -5.35
CA LEU A 72 -2.06 12.34 -5.79
C LEU A 72 -0.80 12.00 -6.59
N ASP A 73 -0.06 10.97 -6.18
CA ASP A 73 1.25 10.67 -6.78
C ASP A 73 1.19 9.58 -7.85
N LEU A 74 0.27 8.60 -7.71
CA LEU A 74 0.31 7.35 -8.48
C LEU A 74 -0.93 7.14 -9.37
N SER A 75 -1.73 8.18 -9.61
CA SER A 75 -2.86 8.16 -10.53
C SER A 75 -2.62 9.08 -11.73
N ASP A 76 -3.32 8.82 -12.83
CA ASP A 76 -3.30 9.68 -14.00
C ASP A 76 -4.24 10.86 -13.79
N GLU A 77 -3.66 12.05 -13.59
CA GLU A 77 -4.37 13.31 -13.35
C GLU A 77 -5.22 13.77 -14.55
N LYS A 78 -4.89 13.29 -15.76
CA LYS A 78 -5.60 13.65 -16.99
C LYS A 78 -6.81 12.79 -17.25
N SER A 79 -6.96 11.69 -16.52
CA SER A 79 -8.12 10.80 -16.70
C SER A 79 -9.37 11.41 -16.04
N PRO A 80 -10.55 11.32 -16.70
CA PRO A 80 -11.81 11.66 -16.05
C PRO A 80 -12.19 10.70 -14.93
N TYR A 81 -11.54 9.54 -14.86
CA TYR A 81 -11.77 8.53 -13.83
C TYR A 81 -10.69 8.59 -12.76
N ARG A 82 -11.08 8.47 -11.49
CA ARG A 82 -10.16 8.44 -10.36
C ARG A 82 -9.40 7.13 -10.33
N PHE A 83 -8.20 7.18 -9.79
CA PHE A 83 -7.30 6.02 -9.63
C PHE A 83 -6.94 5.32 -10.93
N THR A 84 -7.06 6.01 -12.07
CA THR A 84 -6.61 5.47 -13.35
C THR A 84 -5.11 5.24 -13.33
N LEU A 85 -4.69 4.08 -13.84
CA LEU A 85 -3.27 3.73 -13.91
C LEU A 85 -2.53 4.71 -14.84
N PRO A 86 -1.43 5.36 -14.41
CA PRO A 86 -0.58 6.14 -15.27
C PRO A 86 0.09 5.26 -16.34
N LYS A 87 0.69 5.87 -17.35
CA LYS A 87 1.58 5.14 -18.28
C LYS A 87 2.69 4.45 -17.48
N LEU A 88 3.04 3.22 -17.86
CA LEU A 88 3.98 2.39 -17.09
C LEU A 88 5.35 3.05 -16.90
N GLU A 89 5.85 3.77 -17.91
CA GLU A 89 7.13 4.50 -17.82
C GLU A 89 7.06 5.60 -16.75
N LYS A 90 5.95 6.36 -16.71
CA LYS A 90 5.71 7.39 -15.69
C LYS A 90 5.59 6.78 -14.29
N LEU A 91 4.90 5.65 -14.20
CA LEU A 91 4.74 4.91 -12.96
C LEU A 91 6.08 4.40 -12.43
N ALA A 92 6.88 3.76 -13.28
CA ALA A 92 8.22 3.28 -12.92
C ALA A 92 9.13 4.42 -12.44
N TYR A 93 9.09 5.58 -13.11
CA TYR A 93 9.82 6.77 -12.70
C TYR A 93 9.39 7.27 -11.30
N LYS A 94 8.07 7.31 -11.04
CA LYS A 94 7.54 7.70 -9.73
C LYS A 94 7.97 6.73 -8.62
N PHE A 95 7.92 5.42 -8.87
CA PHE A 95 8.39 4.43 -7.91
C PHE A 95 9.89 4.57 -7.63
N LYS A 96 10.70 4.80 -8.64
CA LYS A 96 12.14 5.07 -8.46
C LYS A 96 12.38 6.27 -7.54
N ASN A 97 11.63 7.37 -7.72
CA ASN A 97 11.74 8.56 -6.88
C ASN A 97 11.28 8.33 -5.44
N LEU A 98 10.41 7.35 -5.20
CA LEU A 98 10.00 6.91 -3.86
C LEU A 98 11.02 5.95 -3.19
N GLY A 99 12.16 5.69 -3.83
CA GLY A 99 13.18 4.79 -3.32
C GLY A 99 12.86 3.31 -3.48
N ILE A 100 11.92 2.98 -4.38
CA ILE A 100 11.56 1.60 -4.69
C ILE A 100 12.49 1.06 -5.76
N GLY A 101 13.12 -0.07 -5.48
CA GLY A 101 13.97 -0.82 -6.40
C GLY A 101 13.72 -2.32 -6.31
N ALA A 102 14.15 -3.06 -7.34
CA ALA A 102 13.99 -4.50 -7.40
C ALA A 102 14.83 -5.26 -6.34
N ASP A 103 15.84 -4.61 -5.78
CA ASP A 103 16.75 -5.18 -4.78
C ASP A 103 16.14 -5.24 -3.38
N PHE A 104 15.00 -4.58 -3.16
CA PHE A 104 14.35 -4.51 -1.86
C PHE A 104 13.10 -5.39 -1.79
N HIS A 105 12.79 -5.90 -0.60
CA HIS A 105 11.48 -6.46 -0.31
C HIS A 105 10.54 -5.33 0.11
N ILE A 106 9.55 -5.05 -0.71
CA ILE A 106 8.58 -3.98 -0.48
C ILE A 106 7.41 -4.50 0.34
N ILE A 107 7.13 -3.86 1.46
CA ILE A 107 6.00 -4.17 2.33
C ILE A 107 4.98 -3.03 2.26
N LEU A 108 3.76 -3.36 1.89
CA LEU A 108 2.66 -2.42 1.77
C LEU A 108 1.63 -2.63 2.87
N TYR A 109 1.17 -1.55 3.48
CA TYR A 109 0.05 -1.62 4.42
C TYR A 109 -0.94 -0.48 4.24
N SER A 110 -2.16 -0.69 4.69
CA SER A 110 -3.22 0.31 4.73
C SER A 110 -4.08 0.09 5.96
N ARG A 111 -4.47 1.18 6.64
CA ARG A 111 -5.21 1.13 7.91
C ARG A 111 -6.71 0.91 7.75
N ASN A 112 -7.27 1.21 6.59
CA ASN A 112 -8.71 1.17 6.34
C ASN A 112 -9.12 0.14 5.30
N GLY A 113 -8.38 -0.94 5.19
CA GLY A 113 -8.71 -2.06 4.33
C GLY A 113 -7.58 -2.44 3.36
N ALA A 114 -7.53 -3.70 3.02
CA ALA A 114 -6.48 -4.29 2.21
C ALA A 114 -6.51 -3.87 0.72
N GLN A 115 -7.62 -3.28 0.25
CA GLN A 115 -7.79 -2.89 -1.15
C GLN A 115 -6.70 -1.91 -1.64
N TRP A 116 -6.23 -1.02 -0.78
CA TRP A 116 -5.22 -0.02 -1.15
C TRP A 116 -3.82 -0.65 -1.26
N SER A 117 -3.43 -1.47 -0.30
CA SER A 117 -2.18 -2.22 -0.39
C SER A 117 -2.21 -3.23 -1.54
N ALA A 118 -3.32 -3.93 -1.75
CA ALA A 118 -3.49 -4.85 -2.88
C ALA A 118 -3.41 -4.12 -4.24
N ARG A 119 -3.97 -2.91 -4.34
CA ARG A 119 -3.86 -2.08 -5.55
C ARG A 119 -2.41 -1.73 -5.86
N LEU A 120 -1.64 -1.27 -4.87
CA LEU A 120 -0.24 -0.93 -5.05
C LEU A 120 0.63 -2.16 -5.28
N TRP A 121 0.33 -3.28 -4.65
CA TRP A 121 0.97 -4.57 -4.93
C TRP A 121 0.87 -4.93 -6.42
N TRP A 122 -0.32 -4.81 -6.98
CA TRP A 122 -0.54 -5.05 -8.40
C TRP A 122 0.21 -4.03 -9.29
N MET A 123 0.20 -2.75 -8.94
CA MET A 123 0.88 -1.70 -9.70
C MET A 123 2.40 -1.91 -9.72
N LEU A 124 3.02 -2.27 -8.60
CA LEU A 124 4.46 -2.57 -8.52
C LEU A 124 4.82 -3.76 -9.41
N ARG A 125 4.04 -4.82 -9.36
CA ARG A 125 4.26 -6.00 -10.21
C ARG A 125 4.08 -5.70 -11.70
N SER A 126 3.20 -4.78 -12.06
CA SER A 126 3.00 -4.38 -13.45
C SER A 126 4.21 -3.68 -14.08
N VAL A 127 5.12 -3.16 -13.27
CA VAL A 127 6.40 -2.56 -13.71
C VAL A 127 7.61 -3.45 -13.41
N GLY A 128 7.38 -4.74 -13.06
CA GLY A 128 8.44 -5.72 -12.89
C GLY A 128 9.05 -5.78 -11.48
N ILE A 129 8.41 -5.19 -10.47
CA ILE A 129 8.84 -5.29 -9.07
C ILE A 129 8.05 -6.41 -8.41
N ASP A 130 8.63 -7.60 -8.38
CA ASP A 130 7.94 -8.82 -7.93
C ASP A 130 8.12 -9.12 -6.44
N ASN A 131 9.18 -8.62 -5.80
CA ASN A 131 9.45 -8.82 -4.38
C ASN A 131 8.64 -7.84 -3.53
N VAL A 132 7.33 -7.99 -3.53
CA VAL A 132 6.37 -7.15 -2.82
C VAL A 132 5.33 -7.97 -2.09
N SER A 133 5.03 -7.61 -0.86
CA SER A 133 4.04 -8.25 0.01
C SER A 133 3.12 -7.22 0.66
N CYS A 134 1.88 -7.62 0.93
CA CYS A 134 0.95 -6.84 1.75
C CYS A 134 1.01 -7.32 3.20
N LEU A 135 1.02 -6.37 4.13
CA LEU A 135 0.87 -6.67 5.55
C LEU A 135 -0.57 -7.08 5.82
N LEU A 136 -0.75 -8.29 6.33
CA LEU A 136 -2.06 -8.73 6.82
C LEU A 136 -2.32 -8.07 8.18
N TYR A 137 -3.23 -7.11 8.18
CA TYR A 137 -3.59 -6.34 9.35
C TYR A 137 -4.58 -7.12 10.21
N THR A 138 -4.16 -7.50 11.42
CA THR A 138 -5.08 -7.83 12.51
C THR A 138 -5.01 -6.68 13.51
N SER A 139 -6.14 -6.15 13.93
CA SER A 139 -6.28 -4.87 14.65
C SER A 139 -5.37 -4.71 15.87
N ASP A 140 -5.08 -5.78 16.59
CA ASP A 140 -4.35 -5.70 17.85
C ASP A 140 -2.82 -5.69 17.70
N ALA A 141 -2.29 -6.38 16.69
CA ALA A 141 -0.84 -6.50 16.48
C ALA A 141 -0.21 -5.28 15.77
N ALA A 142 -1.01 -4.45 15.14
CA ALA A 142 -0.54 -3.28 14.42
C ALA A 142 -0.28 -2.08 15.35
N ASP A 143 -0.94 -2.01 16.48
CA ASP A 143 -0.75 -0.93 17.45
C ASP A 143 0.62 -0.99 18.12
N ASP A 144 1.18 -2.18 18.29
CA ASP A 144 2.51 -2.39 18.90
C ASP A 144 3.68 -1.96 17.99
N MET A 145 3.45 -1.83 16.68
CA MET A 145 4.49 -1.45 15.70
C MET A 145 4.48 0.03 15.33
N GLN A 146 3.55 0.80 15.84
CA GLN A 146 3.38 2.21 15.48
C GLN A 146 4.29 3.11 16.32
N CYS A 147 4.88 4.08 15.68
CA CYS A 147 5.65 5.18 16.30
C CYS A 147 4.84 6.46 16.31
#